data_6569cee37093f6b84eb5fb8ec6d012cb
#
_entry.id   6569cee37093f6b84eb5fb8ec6d012cb
#
_cell.length_a   1.000
_cell.length_b   1.000
_cell.length_c   1.000
_cell.angle_alpha   90.00
_cell.angle_beta   90.00
_cell.angle_gamma   90.00
#
_symmetry.space_group_name_H-M   'P 1'
#
loop_
_entity.id
_entity.type
_entity.pdbx_description
1 polymer ?
#
loop_
_entity_poly.entity_id
_entity_poly.type
_entity_poly.pdbx_seq_one_letter_code
_entity_poly.pdbx_strand_id
1 'polypeptide(L)'
;YGSDQVDVEEKKVMEKDMLFATLDTTVRKIMPADHHAFLLSDTVGFIHKLPHNLVEAFHSTLEEAKEADLLLQVVDYSDPHYKEQIAVTNQTLRELEVDGIPMLYVYNKADLVDADKIPGMAGIEPGQVTAALPQVTENSIYLSAKEQAGMDELVCLIEKKLAGGYQECTLLIPYTDGRAVSYLNENAVVFETEYLEEGVRLRVNCRMEDYHFYQKYHAV
;
A
#
# COMPACT_ATOMS: atom_id res chain seq x y z
N TYR A 1 29.89 40.13 14.37
CA TYR A 1 28.50 40.05 14.87
C TYR A 1 27.58 40.35 13.71
N GLY A 2 26.97 39.36 13.08
CA GLY A 2 25.99 39.53 12.02
C GLY A 2 25.99 38.42 10.99
N SER A 3 25.81 37.12 11.38
CA SER A 3 25.70 35.99 10.43
C SER A 3 24.62 34.98 10.75
N ASP A 4 23.83 35.15 11.82
CA ASP A 4 22.88 34.11 12.25
C ASP A 4 21.41 34.36 11.86
N GLN A 5 21.08 35.51 11.23
CA GLN A 5 19.69 35.79 10.84
C GLN A 5 19.33 35.46 9.39
N VAL A 6 20.30 35.28 8.51
CA VAL A 6 20.08 34.96 7.09
C VAL A 6 19.77 33.47 6.91
N ASP A 7 20.31 32.63 7.78
CA ASP A 7 20.19 31.15 7.68
C ASP A 7 18.79 30.61 8.08
N VAL A 8 18.01 31.35 8.87
CA VAL A 8 16.71 30.94 9.37
C VAL A 8 15.57 31.30 8.39
N GLU A 9 15.71 32.38 7.65
CA GLU A 9 14.74 32.78 6.61
C GLU A 9 14.93 31.94 5.33
N GLU A 10 16.17 31.66 4.92
CA GLU A 10 16.44 30.73 3.81
C GLU A 10 15.96 29.31 4.10
N LYS A 11 16.14 28.79 5.32
CA LYS A 11 15.57 27.49 5.72
C LYS A 11 14.03 27.47 5.71
N LYS A 12 13.37 28.55 6.15
CA LYS A 12 11.90 28.66 6.11
C LYS A 12 11.36 28.82 4.70
N VAL A 13 12.08 29.45 3.80
CA VAL A 13 11.72 29.54 2.38
C VAL A 13 11.93 28.20 1.70
N MET A 14 13.04 27.49 1.99
CA MET A 14 13.26 26.12 1.51
C MET A 14 12.22 25.12 2.00
N GLU A 15 11.76 25.18 3.26
CA GLU A 15 10.68 24.32 3.76
C GLU A 15 9.33 24.61 3.10
N LYS A 16 9.05 25.83 2.64
CA LYS A 16 7.82 26.16 1.90
C LYS A 16 7.85 25.73 0.44
N ASP A 17 9.04 25.71 -0.18
CA ASP A 17 9.20 25.26 -1.57
C ASP A 17 9.40 23.72 -1.69
N MET A 18 9.67 23.02 -0.59
CA MET A 18 9.78 21.55 -0.58
C MET A 18 8.43 20.81 -0.69
N LEU A 19 7.30 21.49 -0.78
CA LEU A 19 6.01 20.89 -1.15
C LEU A 19 6.00 20.31 -2.59
N PHE A 20 7.02 20.60 -3.40
CA PHE A 20 7.18 20.12 -4.78
C PHE A 20 8.48 19.34 -5.00
N ALA A 21 9.15 18.88 -3.93
CA ALA A 21 10.50 18.30 -4.03
C ALA A 21 10.51 16.83 -4.52
N THR A 22 9.36 16.21 -4.76
CA THR A 22 9.27 14.86 -5.35
C THR A 22 8.46 14.92 -6.64
N LEU A 23 9.12 15.30 -7.73
CA LEU A 23 8.63 15.07 -9.10
C LEU A 23 8.97 13.66 -9.59
N ASP A 24 9.82 12.93 -8.87
CA ASP A 24 10.21 11.57 -9.20
C ASP A 24 9.45 10.59 -8.29
N THR A 25 8.70 9.68 -8.89
CA THR A 25 8.08 8.56 -8.18
C THR A 25 9.16 7.67 -7.57
N THR A 26 8.98 7.33 -6.30
CA THR A 26 9.88 6.41 -5.61
C THR A 26 9.23 5.05 -5.47
N VAL A 27 9.72 4.06 -6.20
CA VAL A 27 9.25 2.67 -6.09
C VAL A 27 10.10 1.94 -5.04
N ARG A 28 9.45 1.30 -4.07
CA ARG A 28 10.09 0.52 -3.02
C ARG A 28 9.51 -0.89 -2.98
N LYS A 29 10.37 -1.90 -2.89
CA LYS A 29 9.96 -3.26 -2.59
C LYS A 29 9.71 -3.38 -1.09
N ILE A 30 8.49 -3.70 -0.70
CA ILE A 30 8.10 -3.98 0.68
C ILE A 30 8.06 -5.50 0.84
N MET A 31 8.73 -6.00 1.88
CA MET A 31 8.84 -7.42 2.21
C MET A 31 8.42 -7.61 3.67
N PRO A 32 7.12 -7.64 3.97
CA PRO A 32 6.66 -7.87 5.33
C PRO A 32 6.97 -9.31 5.76
N ALA A 33 7.22 -9.53 7.04
CA ALA A 33 7.39 -10.88 7.57
C ALA A 33 6.11 -11.71 7.35
N ASP A 34 6.26 -12.94 6.87
CA ASP A 34 5.14 -13.88 6.63
C ASP A 34 4.10 -13.45 5.60
N HIS A 35 4.43 -12.47 4.75
CA HIS A 35 3.56 -11.91 3.72
C HIS A 35 4.25 -11.86 2.36
N HIS A 36 3.46 -11.73 1.29
CA HIS A 36 4.00 -11.55 -0.06
C HIS A 36 4.68 -10.19 -0.22
N ALA A 37 5.82 -10.19 -0.90
CA ALA A 37 6.46 -8.94 -1.28
C ALA A 37 5.62 -8.21 -2.33
N PHE A 38 5.50 -6.89 -2.19
CA PHE A 38 4.86 -6.03 -3.18
C PHE A 38 5.69 -4.78 -3.43
N LEU A 39 5.43 -4.12 -4.56
CA LEU A 39 6.02 -2.84 -4.89
C LEU A 39 5.07 -1.73 -4.42
N LEU A 40 5.61 -0.77 -3.67
CA LEU A 40 4.90 0.43 -3.27
C LEU A 40 5.52 1.62 -4.01
N SER A 41 4.72 2.28 -4.85
CA SER A 41 5.09 3.53 -5.50
C SER A 41 4.54 4.70 -4.71
N ASP A 42 5.42 5.59 -4.25
CA ASP A 42 5.04 6.85 -3.63
C ASP A 42 4.84 7.89 -4.72
N THR A 43 3.62 8.41 -4.83
CA THR A 43 3.25 9.41 -5.84
C THR A 43 3.14 10.79 -5.21
N VAL A 44 3.25 11.83 -6.02
CA VAL A 44 3.05 13.20 -5.56
C VAL A 44 1.62 13.39 -5.05
N GLY A 45 1.46 13.95 -3.84
CA GLY A 45 0.14 14.19 -3.25
C GLY A 45 -0.72 15.11 -4.14
N PHE A 46 -2.00 14.75 -4.31
CA PHE A 46 -2.98 15.60 -4.98
C PHE A 46 -3.19 16.88 -4.16
N ILE A 47 -2.61 17.97 -4.63
CA ILE A 47 -2.71 19.28 -3.96
C ILE A 47 -3.97 19.98 -4.47
N HIS A 48 -4.75 20.52 -3.54
CA HIS A 48 -5.91 21.35 -3.83
C HIS A 48 -5.50 22.53 -4.73
N LYS A 49 -6.07 22.64 -5.94
CA LYS A 49 -5.76 23.65 -6.98
C LYS A 49 -4.40 23.47 -7.67
N LEU A 50 -4.19 22.35 -8.35
CA LEU A 50 -3.10 22.21 -9.31
C LEU A 50 -3.26 23.24 -10.44
N PRO A 51 -2.25 24.09 -10.68
CA PRO A 51 -2.24 24.95 -11.87
C PRO A 51 -2.24 24.10 -13.14
N HIS A 52 -3.01 24.47 -14.17
CA HIS A 52 -3.14 23.73 -15.44
C HIS A 52 -1.81 23.39 -16.13
N ASN A 53 -0.76 24.17 -15.92
CA ASN A 53 0.58 23.93 -16.46
C ASN A 53 1.36 22.81 -15.72
N LEU A 54 0.92 22.40 -14.53
CA LEU A 54 1.49 21.24 -13.82
C LEU A 54 0.78 19.94 -14.17
N VAL A 55 -0.39 19.96 -14.77
CA VAL A 55 -1.14 18.77 -15.19
C VAL A 55 -0.32 17.94 -16.18
N GLU A 56 0.42 18.55 -17.11
CA GLU A 56 1.28 17.83 -18.07
C GLU A 56 2.47 17.14 -17.39
N ALA A 57 3.07 17.76 -16.36
CA ALA A 57 4.14 17.12 -15.59
C ALA A 57 3.61 15.97 -14.71
N PHE A 58 2.34 16.05 -14.26
CA PHE A 58 1.67 14.98 -13.53
C PHE A 58 1.21 13.82 -14.42
N HIS A 59 0.99 14.04 -15.71
CA HIS A 59 0.59 12.96 -16.62
C HIS A 59 1.56 11.79 -16.62
N SER A 60 2.87 12.04 -16.59
CA SER A 60 3.87 10.95 -16.55
C SER A 60 3.83 10.15 -15.23
N THR A 61 3.63 10.82 -14.11
CA THR A 61 3.55 10.20 -12.78
C THR A 61 2.23 9.43 -12.59
N LEU A 62 1.17 9.88 -13.26
CA LEU A 62 -0.16 9.27 -13.19
C LEU A 62 -0.33 8.13 -14.21
N GLU A 63 0.49 8.07 -15.25
CA GLU A 63 0.58 6.90 -16.12
C GLU A 63 1.03 5.66 -15.36
N GLU A 64 1.90 5.79 -14.36
CA GLU A 64 2.27 4.70 -13.46
C GLU A 64 1.08 4.17 -12.65
N ALA A 65 0.11 5.02 -12.32
CA ALA A 65 -1.09 4.59 -11.63
C ALA A 65 -1.96 3.66 -12.48
N LYS A 66 -1.88 3.74 -13.82
CA LYS A 66 -2.62 2.85 -14.73
C LYS A 66 -2.10 1.41 -14.71
N GLU A 67 -0.84 1.23 -14.33
CA GLU A 67 -0.19 -0.08 -14.25
C GLU A 67 -0.27 -0.70 -12.84
N ALA A 68 -0.89 0.01 -11.90
CA ALA A 68 -1.02 -0.48 -10.53
C ALA A 68 -2.13 -1.55 -10.41
N ASP A 69 -1.89 -2.57 -9.62
CA ASP A 69 -2.90 -3.59 -9.26
C ASP A 69 -3.86 -3.10 -8.16
N LEU A 70 -3.44 -2.11 -7.37
CA LEU A 70 -4.19 -1.53 -6.26
C LEU A 70 -3.79 -0.07 -6.04
N LEU A 71 -4.76 0.80 -5.85
CA LEU A 71 -4.54 2.20 -5.44
C LEU A 71 -4.80 2.35 -3.93
N LEU A 72 -3.86 2.99 -3.23
CA LEU A 72 -4.02 3.39 -1.85
C LEU A 72 -4.31 4.90 -1.79
N GLN A 73 -5.53 5.28 -1.43
CA GLN A 73 -5.85 6.68 -1.18
C GLN A 73 -5.63 7.00 0.31
N VAL A 74 -4.48 7.59 0.63
CA VAL A 74 -4.15 8.02 1.98
C VAL A 74 -4.79 9.37 2.28
N VAL A 75 -5.60 9.42 3.32
CA VAL A 75 -6.44 10.58 3.69
C VAL A 75 -6.06 11.05 5.08
N ASP A 76 -5.82 12.33 5.26
CA ASP A 76 -5.74 12.95 6.58
C ASP A 76 -7.16 13.04 7.17
N TYR A 77 -7.51 12.07 8.03
CA TYR A 77 -8.86 11.98 8.58
C TYR A 77 -9.18 13.08 9.59
N SER A 78 -8.13 13.72 10.14
CA SER A 78 -8.27 14.86 11.06
C SER A 78 -8.62 16.18 10.35
N ASP A 79 -8.42 16.27 9.01
CA ASP A 79 -8.78 17.45 8.23
C ASP A 79 -10.29 17.50 8.01
N PRO A 80 -11.00 18.58 8.42
CA PRO A 80 -12.45 18.71 8.22
C PRO A 80 -12.86 18.68 6.74
N HIS A 81 -11.95 18.95 5.80
CA HIS A 81 -12.19 18.97 4.35
C HIS A 81 -11.82 17.65 3.65
N TYR A 82 -11.50 16.59 4.39
CA TYR A 82 -11.06 15.32 3.81
C TYR A 82 -12.01 14.75 2.74
N LYS A 83 -13.33 14.94 2.89
CA LYS A 83 -14.33 14.48 1.92
C LYS A 83 -14.24 15.20 0.58
N GLU A 84 -13.95 16.50 0.61
CA GLU A 84 -13.74 17.30 -0.59
C GLU A 84 -12.46 16.88 -1.30
N GLN A 85 -11.40 16.62 -0.54
CA GLN A 85 -10.13 16.12 -1.08
C GLN A 85 -10.30 14.74 -1.75
N ILE A 86 -11.03 13.81 -1.12
CA ILE A 86 -11.38 12.52 -1.73
C ILE A 86 -12.15 12.73 -3.04
N ALA A 87 -13.13 13.62 -3.06
CA ALA A 87 -13.94 13.86 -4.25
C ALA A 87 -13.10 14.42 -5.42
N VAL A 88 -12.17 15.34 -5.13
CA VAL A 88 -11.22 15.89 -6.12
C VAL A 88 -10.32 14.80 -6.67
N THR A 89 -9.70 13.99 -5.78
CA THR A 89 -8.82 12.88 -6.20
C THR A 89 -9.59 11.90 -7.10
N ASN A 90 -10.79 11.48 -6.69
CA ASN A 90 -11.60 10.55 -7.46
C ASN A 90 -12.04 11.12 -8.81
N GLN A 91 -12.27 12.42 -8.91
CA GLN A 91 -12.56 13.07 -10.18
C GLN A 91 -11.33 13.04 -11.09
N THR A 92 -10.15 13.39 -10.57
CA THR A 92 -8.89 13.35 -11.34
C THR A 92 -8.58 11.96 -11.84
N LEU A 93 -8.75 10.92 -10.99
CA LEU A 93 -8.53 9.52 -11.40
C LEU A 93 -9.48 9.09 -12.54
N ARG A 94 -10.74 9.56 -12.56
CA ARG A 94 -11.66 9.32 -13.68
C ARG A 94 -11.23 10.02 -14.95
N GLU A 95 -10.77 11.27 -14.84
CA GLU A 95 -10.28 12.05 -16.00
C GLU A 95 -9.02 11.38 -16.62
N LEU A 96 -8.30 10.60 -15.83
CA LEU A 96 -7.13 9.83 -16.26
C LEU A 96 -7.45 8.40 -16.70
N GLU A 97 -8.72 7.99 -16.67
CA GLU A 97 -9.16 6.64 -17.01
C GLU A 97 -8.56 5.54 -16.12
N VAL A 98 -8.39 5.85 -14.82
CA VAL A 98 -7.81 4.93 -13.81
C VAL A 98 -8.89 4.35 -12.88
N ASP A 99 -10.15 4.58 -13.18
CA ASP A 99 -11.32 4.21 -12.35
C ASP A 99 -11.62 2.70 -12.31
N GLY A 100 -10.98 1.91 -13.18
CA GLY A 100 -11.09 0.44 -13.18
C GLY A 100 -10.21 -0.29 -12.16
N ILE A 101 -9.28 0.42 -11.50
CA ILE A 101 -8.33 -0.19 -10.56
C ILE A 101 -8.93 -0.25 -9.16
N PRO A 102 -8.82 -1.39 -8.43
CA PRO A 102 -9.28 -1.47 -7.05
C PRO A 102 -8.66 -0.38 -6.16
N MET A 103 -9.47 0.22 -5.28
CA MET A 103 -9.02 1.27 -4.38
C MET A 103 -9.25 0.90 -2.92
N LEU A 104 -8.25 1.16 -2.08
CA LEU A 104 -8.30 1.07 -0.63
C LEU A 104 -8.11 2.45 0.00
N TYR A 105 -9.08 2.90 0.78
CA TYR A 105 -9.01 4.17 1.51
C TYR A 105 -8.30 3.97 2.85
N VAL A 106 -7.22 4.71 3.06
CA VAL A 106 -6.43 4.70 4.30
C VAL A 106 -6.66 6.00 5.05
N TYR A 107 -7.58 5.99 6.01
CA TYR A 107 -7.89 7.15 6.85
C TYR A 107 -6.85 7.23 7.98
N ASN A 108 -5.77 7.97 7.71
CA ASN A 108 -4.68 8.18 8.66
C ASN A 108 -5.00 9.30 9.67
N LYS A 109 -4.27 9.35 10.76
CA LYS A 109 -4.45 10.27 11.90
C LYS A 109 -5.82 10.11 12.59
N ALA A 110 -6.35 8.90 12.59
CA ALA A 110 -7.62 8.60 13.24
C ALA A 110 -7.54 8.77 14.78
N ASP A 111 -6.33 8.72 15.36
CA ASP A 111 -6.04 9.03 16.75
C ASP A 111 -6.39 10.47 17.16
N LEU A 112 -6.46 11.40 16.21
CA LEU A 112 -6.78 12.81 16.41
C LEU A 112 -8.29 13.14 16.24
N VAL A 113 -9.12 12.13 15.96
CA VAL A 113 -10.54 12.30 15.67
C VAL A 113 -11.39 11.73 16.80
N ASP A 114 -12.56 12.34 17.06
CA ASP A 114 -13.51 11.83 18.04
C ASP A 114 -13.98 10.43 17.68
N ALA A 115 -14.06 9.52 18.65
CA ALA A 115 -14.42 8.12 18.44
C ALA A 115 -15.77 7.96 17.70
N ASP A 116 -16.74 8.79 18.00
CA ASP A 116 -18.08 8.74 17.38
C ASP A 116 -18.06 8.99 15.86
N LYS A 117 -16.99 9.55 15.33
CA LYS A 117 -16.79 9.78 13.88
C LYS A 117 -16.16 8.59 13.19
N ILE A 118 -15.57 7.66 13.94
CA ILE A 118 -14.90 6.47 13.41
C ILE A 118 -15.89 5.29 13.41
N PRO A 119 -16.11 4.62 12.29
CA PRO A 119 -17.01 3.47 12.22
C PRO A 119 -16.64 2.41 13.26
N GLY A 120 -17.64 1.95 14.02
CA GLY A 120 -17.46 0.90 15.02
C GLY A 120 -16.87 1.36 16.36
N MET A 121 -16.59 2.67 16.55
CA MET A 121 -15.98 3.20 17.77
C MET A 121 -16.91 4.05 18.63
N ALA A 122 -18.20 4.06 18.36
CA ALA A 122 -19.17 4.82 19.14
C ALA A 122 -19.14 4.41 20.63
N GLY A 123 -19.03 5.41 21.51
CA GLY A 123 -18.99 5.21 22.97
C GLY A 123 -17.60 4.88 23.54
N ILE A 124 -16.55 4.92 22.73
CA ILE A 124 -15.17 4.81 23.21
C ILE A 124 -14.72 6.17 23.77
N GLU A 125 -14.13 6.15 24.96
CA GLU A 125 -13.59 7.36 25.61
C GLU A 125 -12.44 7.97 24.76
N PRO A 126 -12.32 9.31 24.70
CA PRO A 126 -11.33 9.98 23.85
C PRO A 126 -9.88 9.50 24.07
N GLY A 127 -9.50 9.17 25.30
CA GLY A 127 -8.16 8.65 25.63
C GLY A 127 -7.91 7.19 25.23
N GLN A 128 -8.92 6.48 24.72
CA GLN A 128 -8.84 5.07 24.34
C GLN A 128 -8.91 4.87 22.81
N VAL A 129 -9.06 5.95 22.05
CA VAL A 129 -9.20 5.88 20.59
C VAL A 129 -8.02 5.13 19.95
N THR A 130 -6.79 5.50 20.28
CA THR A 130 -5.58 4.86 19.73
C THR A 130 -5.52 3.37 20.03
N ALA A 131 -5.90 2.96 21.25
CA ALA A 131 -5.90 1.54 21.65
C ALA A 131 -7.01 0.72 20.97
N ALA A 132 -8.06 1.39 20.46
CA ALA A 132 -9.16 0.75 19.74
C ALA A 132 -8.97 0.75 18.22
N LEU A 133 -7.92 1.39 17.70
CA LEU A 133 -7.51 1.29 16.29
C LEU A 133 -6.79 -0.05 16.05
N PRO A 134 -6.80 -0.55 14.80
CA PRO A 134 -7.51 0.01 13.65
C PRO A 134 -8.98 -0.37 13.59
N GLN A 135 -9.75 0.41 12.82
CA GLN A 135 -11.08 -0.01 12.38
C GLN A 135 -11.03 -0.32 10.89
N VAL A 136 -11.51 -1.50 10.54
CA VAL A 136 -11.41 -2.05 9.18
C VAL A 136 -12.78 -2.25 8.58
N THR A 137 -12.96 -1.82 7.34
CA THR A 137 -14.13 -2.13 6.52
C THR A 137 -13.68 -2.88 5.26
N GLU A 138 -14.61 -3.20 4.37
CA GLU A 138 -14.28 -3.90 3.12
C GLU A 138 -13.26 -3.16 2.25
N ASN A 139 -13.37 -1.82 2.17
CA ASN A 139 -12.55 -0.99 1.28
C ASN A 139 -11.87 0.17 2.01
N SER A 140 -11.81 0.14 3.34
CA SER A 140 -11.12 1.18 4.09
C SER A 140 -10.55 0.67 5.42
N ILE A 141 -9.54 1.39 5.89
CA ILE A 141 -8.95 1.23 7.20
C ILE A 141 -8.76 2.60 7.86
N TYR A 142 -9.09 2.70 9.15
CA TYR A 142 -8.85 3.84 10.01
C TYR A 142 -7.68 3.49 10.93
N LEU A 143 -6.59 4.26 10.86
CA LEU A 143 -5.34 3.95 11.53
C LEU A 143 -4.61 5.21 12.00
N SER A 144 -3.53 5.02 12.75
CA SER A 144 -2.55 6.04 13.05
C SER A 144 -1.15 5.55 12.70
N ALA A 145 -0.60 6.05 11.60
CA ALA A 145 0.77 5.73 11.21
C ALA A 145 1.79 6.23 12.22
N LYS A 146 1.52 7.37 12.87
CA LYS A 146 2.39 7.95 13.91
C LYS A 146 2.49 7.04 15.15
N GLU A 147 1.36 6.50 15.59
CA GLU A 147 1.29 5.60 16.74
C GLU A 147 1.51 4.12 16.35
N GLN A 148 1.77 3.86 15.06
CA GLN A 148 1.91 2.53 14.46
C GLN A 148 0.69 1.61 14.65
N ALA A 149 -0.46 2.19 14.95
CA ALA A 149 -1.70 1.46 15.18
C ALA A 149 -2.38 1.14 13.85
N GLY A 150 -2.48 -0.16 13.50
CA GLY A 150 -3.14 -0.65 12.30
C GLY A 150 -2.24 -0.85 11.09
N MET A 151 -0.90 -0.84 11.25
CA MET A 151 0.02 -1.02 10.14
C MET A 151 0.06 -2.47 9.63
N ASP A 152 0.00 -3.44 10.53
CA ASP A 152 -0.03 -4.87 10.16
C ASP A 152 -1.36 -5.22 9.47
N GLU A 153 -2.48 -4.68 9.96
CA GLU A 153 -3.79 -4.86 9.35
C GLU A 153 -3.88 -4.18 7.98
N LEU A 154 -3.20 -3.05 7.77
CA LEU A 154 -3.09 -2.43 6.46
C LEU A 154 -2.38 -3.36 5.47
N VAL A 155 -1.26 -3.97 5.87
CA VAL A 155 -0.54 -4.95 5.05
C VAL A 155 -1.45 -6.14 4.71
N CYS A 156 -2.14 -6.71 5.70
CA CYS A 156 -3.11 -7.79 5.47
C CYS A 156 -4.22 -7.40 4.48
N LEU A 157 -4.72 -6.15 4.55
CA LEU A 157 -5.75 -5.67 3.61
C LEU A 157 -5.20 -5.49 2.19
N ILE A 158 -3.99 -4.96 2.05
CA ILE A 158 -3.30 -4.84 0.77
C ILE A 158 -3.16 -6.24 0.14
N GLU A 159 -2.63 -7.20 0.89
CA GLU A 159 -2.51 -8.58 0.43
C GLU A 159 -3.87 -9.17 0.01
N LYS A 160 -4.87 -9.03 0.87
CA LYS A 160 -6.22 -9.53 0.56
C LYS A 160 -6.80 -8.91 -0.72
N LYS A 161 -6.54 -7.64 -0.99
CA LYS A 161 -6.98 -6.96 -2.21
C LYS A 161 -6.18 -7.39 -3.44
N LEU A 162 -4.89 -7.66 -3.26
CA LEU A 162 -4.03 -8.20 -4.31
C LEU A 162 -4.23 -9.70 -4.50
N ALA A 163 -4.71 -10.42 -3.48
CA ALA A 163 -4.84 -11.88 -3.43
C ALA A 163 -5.91 -12.47 -4.38
N GLY A 164 -6.67 -11.66 -5.12
CA GLY A 164 -7.46 -12.17 -6.24
C GLY A 164 -6.63 -12.92 -7.30
N GLY A 165 -5.30 -12.87 -7.16
CA GLY A 165 -4.32 -13.54 -8.00
C GLY A 165 -3.43 -14.57 -7.30
N TYR A 166 -3.70 -14.95 -6.02
CA TYR A 166 -2.87 -15.93 -5.30
C TYR A 166 -3.66 -17.19 -4.96
N GLN A 167 -2.98 -18.34 -5.00
CA GLN A 167 -3.56 -19.65 -4.69
C GLN A 167 -2.61 -20.46 -3.81
N GLU A 168 -3.13 -20.98 -2.69
CA GLU A 168 -2.39 -21.96 -1.90
C GLU A 168 -2.41 -23.32 -2.59
N CYS A 169 -1.24 -23.96 -2.69
CA CYS A 169 -1.11 -25.29 -3.24
C CYS A 169 0.08 -26.03 -2.62
N THR A 170 0.06 -27.36 -2.78
CA THR A 170 1.20 -28.22 -2.46
C THR A 170 1.82 -28.70 -3.75
N LEU A 171 3.12 -28.49 -3.90
CA LEU A 171 3.90 -28.87 -5.07
C LEU A 171 4.95 -29.91 -4.68
N LEU A 172 5.10 -30.98 -5.46
CA LEU A 172 6.21 -31.91 -5.37
C LEU A 172 7.15 -31.70 -6.56
N ILE A 173 8.23 -30.97 -6.33
CA ILE A 173 9.16 -30.55 -7.37
C ILE A 173 10.35 -31.51 -7.39
N PRO A 174 10.60 -32.22 -8.50
CA PRO A 174 11.73 -33.11 -8.60
C PRO A 174 13.07 -32.36 -8.48
N TYR A 175 14.09 -32.97 -7.94
CA TYR A 175 15.43 -32.39 -7.78
C TYR A 175 16.08 -31.92 -9.09
N THR A 176 15.60 -32.44 -10.22
CA THR A 176 16.03 -31.99 -11.56
C THR A 176 15.58 -30.58 -11.92
N ASP A 177 14.57 -30.04 -11.22
CA ASP A 177 14.08 -28.66 -11.42
C ASP A 177 14.29 -27.78 -10.17
N GLY A 178 15.54 -27.73 -9.69
CA GLY A 178 15.91 -26.87 -8.56
C GLY A 178 15.66 -25.39 -8.78
N ARG A 179 15.55 -24.95 -10.07
CA ARG A 179 15.20 -23.56 -10.39
C ARG A 179 13.79 -23.21 -9.96
N ALA A 180 12.83 -24.12 -10.09
CA ALA A 180 11.46 -23.93 -9.65
C ALA A 180 11.40 -23.74 -8.12
N VAL A 181 12.16 -24.53 -7.36
CA VAL A 181 12.26 -24.39 -5.89
C VAL A 181 12.82 -23.02 -5.51
N SER A 182 13.93 -22.58 -6.14
CA SER A 182 14.54 -21.27 -5.87
C SER A 182 13.59 -20.14 -6.21
N TYR A 183 12.95 -20.19 -7.38
CA TYR A 183 12.00 -19.18 -7.82
C TYR A 183 10.83 -19.03 -6.84
N LEU A 184 10.22 -20.15 -6.41
CA LEU A 184 9.09 -20.11 -5.48
C LEU A 184 9.51 -19.60 -4.10
N ASN A 185 10.72 -19.92 -3.62
CA ASN A 185 11.23 -19.35 -2.36
C ASN A 185 11.46 -17.82 -2.44
N GLU A 186 11.72 -17.28 -3.63
CA GLU A 186 11.96 -15.85 -3.84
C GLU A 186 10.67 -15.06 -4.13
N ASN A 187 9.64 -15.72 -4.71
CA ASN A 187 8.46 -15.04 -5.29
C ASN A 187 7.13 -15.51 -4.71
N ALA A 188 7.10 -16.54 -3.86
CA ALA A 188 5.90 -17.05 -3.19
C ALA A 188 6.08 -17.07 -1.67
N VAL A 189 4.97 -17.16 -0.93
CA VAL A 189 5.02 -17.45 0.51
C VAL A 189 5.11 -18.95 0.69
N VAL A 190 6.24 -19.44 1.20
CA VAL A 190 6.48 -20.86 1.50
C VAL A 190 6.13 -21.11 2.95
N PHE A 191 5.07 -21.88 3.21
CA PHE A 191 4.64 -22.26 4.55
C PHE A 191 5.42 -23.44 5.09
N GLU A 192 5.78 -24.39 4.19
CA GLU A 192 6.42 -25.64 4.57
C GLU A 192 7.31 -26.17 3.46
N THR A 193 8.48 -26.70 3.83
CA THR A 193 9.41 -27.35 2.91
C THR A 193 9.79 -28.71 3.47
N GLU A 194 9.57 -29.78 2.69
CA GLU A 194 9.92 -31.14 3.04
C GLU A 194 10.76 -31.77 1.92
N TYR A 195 11.89 -32.39 2.29
CA TYR A 195 12.78 -33.07 1.34
C TYR A 195 12.45 -34.58 1.33
N LEU A 196 11.89 -35.05 0.23
CA LEU A 196 11.49 -36.43 0.01
C LEU A 196 12.45 -37.15 -0.97
N GLU A 197 12.38 -38.45 -1.08
CA GLU A 197 13.21 -39.20 -2.04
C GLU A 197 12.96 -38.77 -3.50
N GLU A 198 11.71 -38.37 -3.81
CA GLU A 198 11.25 -38.02 -5.17
C GLU A 198 11.52 -36.54 -5.54
N GLY A 199 11.78 -35.68 -4.53
CA GLY A 199 11.94 -34.26 -4.74
C GLY A 199 11.65 -33.42 -3.49
N VAL A 200 11.43 -32.14 -3.69
CA VAL A 200 11.10 -31.18 -2.63
C VAL A 200 9.58 -30.93 -2.64
N ARG A 201 8.93 -31.23 -1.53
CA ARG A 201 7.52 -30.86 -1.31
C ARG A 201 7.47 -29.46 -0.72
N LEU A 202 6.78 -28.55 -1.39
CA LEU A 202 6.54 -27.19 -0.93
C LEU A 202 5.04 -26.96 -0.73
N ARG A 203 4.63 -26.48 0.45
CA ARG A 203 3.31 -25.88 0.64
C ARG A 203 3.46 -24.36 0.50
N VAL A 204 2.89 -23.80 -0.55
CA VAL A 204 3.10 -22.40 -0.94
C VAL A 204 1.79 -21.69 -1.22
N ASN A 205 1.78 -20.39 -1.00
CA ASN A 205 0.79 -19.49 -1.58
C ASN A 205 1.49 -18.68 -2.69
N CYS A 206 1.15 -18.93 -3.93
CA CYS A 206 1.80 -18.36 -5.11
C CYS A 206 0.78 -17.64 -6.00
N ARG A 207 1.26 -16.83 -6.92
CA ARG A 207 0.41 -16.15 -7.92
C ARG A 207 -0.33 -17.18 -8.76
N MET A 208 -1.54 -16.84 -9.21
CA MET A 208 -2.33 -17.69 -10.11
C MET A 208 -1.58 -18.10 -11.37
N GLU A 209 -0.72 -17.22 -11.90
CA GLU A 209 0.15 -17.53 -13.04
C GLU A 209 1.14 -18.64 -12.70
N ASP A 210 1.79 -18.55 -11.55
CA ASP A 210 2.70 -19.58 -11.05
C ASP A 210 1.96 -20.87 -10.70
N TYR A 211 0.76 -20.76 -10.09
CA TYR A 211 -0.10 -21.90 -9.83
C TYR A 211 -0.39 -22.69 -11.11
N HIS A 212 -0.75 -22.02 -12.20
CA HIS A 212 -0.99 -22.65 -13.47
C HIS A 212 0.30 -23.16 -14.14
N PHE A 213 1.39 -22.40 -14.06
CA PHE A 213 2.69 -22.79 -14.64
C PHE A 213 3.26 -24.04 -13.99
N TYR A 214 3.14 -24.15 -12.64
CA TYR A 214 3.63 -25.30 -11.88
C TYR A 214 2.58 -26.38 -11.65
N GLN A 215 1.43 -26.33 -12.34
CA GLN A 215 0.33 -27.32 -12.20
C GLN A 215 0.81 -28.77 -12.36
N LYS A 216 1.82 -29.04 -13.19
CA LYS A 216 2.43 -30.35 -13.39
C LYS A 216 3.07 -30.94 -12.12
N TYR A 217 3.35 -30.14 -11.12
CA TYR A 217 3.95 -30.52 -9.85
C TYR A 217 2.94 -30.55 -8.70
N HIS A 218 1.68 -30.30 -8.94
CA HIS A 218 0.68 -30.35 -7.87
C HIS A 218 0.64 -31.76 -7.27
N ALA A 219 0.87 -31.82 -5.93
CA ALA A 219 0.68 -33.02 -5.14
C ALA A 219 -0.74 -33.01 -4.56
N VAL A 220 -1.39 -34.17 -4.58
CA VAL A 220 -2.74 -34.38 -4.02
C VAL A 220 -2.64 -34.54 -2.51
#